data_77dfe82a0f90cefabab0cd4d97377b37
#
_entry.id   77dfe82a0f90cefabab0cd4d97377b37
#
_cell.length_a   1.000
_cell.length_b   1.000
_cell.length_c   1.000
_cell.angle_alpha   90.00
_cell.angle_beta   90.00
_cell.angle_gamma   90.00
#
_symmetry.space_group_name_H-M   'P 1'
#
loop_
_entity.id
_entity.type
_entity.pdbx_description
1 polymer ?
#
loop_
_entity_poly.entity_id
_entity_poly.type
_entity_poly.pdbx_seq_one_letter_code
_entity_poly.pdbx_strand_id
1 'polypeptide(L)'
;SSNSSARSNRDEKSIKNKQGKEVLFQPDRLILTNNNGMSVKIIDDEGIIIESDKSITIRAKENIGIISMEQGVEMSAPEKIAFQQGSTMLELADDINVQGGRVNMQ
;
A
#
# COMPACT_ATOMS: atom_id res chain seq x y z
N SER A 1 28.15 13.55 14.48
CA SER A 1 27.69 12.27 14.82
C SER A 1 28.72 11.18 14.64
N SER A 2 28.88 10.46 15.63
CA SER A 2 29.78 9.37 15.61
C SER A 2 29.40 8.28 14.61
N ASN A 3 28.18 8.25 14.19
CA ASN A 3 27.78 7.14 13.36
C ASN A 3 28.15 7.30 11.90
N SER A 4 28.73 8.41 11.51
CA SER A 4 29.19 8.52 10.14
C SER A 4 30.28 7.50 9.85
N SER A 5 31.06 7.16 10.83
CA SER A 5 32.12 6.18 10.66
C SER A 5 31.56 4.76 10.50
N ALA A 6 30.34 4.52 10.93
CA ALA A 6 29.76 3.20 10.81
C ALA A 6 29.23 2.90 9.42
N ARG A 7 29.15 3.90 8.58
CA ARG A 7 28.66 3.68 7.24
C ARG A 7 29.79 3.34 6.30
N SER A 8 29.71 2.16 5.74
CA SER A 8 30.68 1.72 4.76
C SER A 8 30.35 2.25 3.36
N ASN A 9 29.12 2.73 3.15
CA ASN A 9 28.67 3.18 1.84
C ASN A 9 28.09 4.59 1.95
N ARG A 10 28.68 5.52 1.23
CA ARG A 10 28.22 6.92 1.26
C ARG A 10 26.84 7.08 0.68
N ASP A 11 26.41 6.18 -0.17
CA ASP A 11 25.11 6.24 -0.81
C ASP A 11 23.99 5.69 0.06
N GLU A 12 24.32 5.23 1.25
CA GLU A 12 23.33 4.78 2.21
C GLU A 12 23.20 5.77 3.34
N LYS A 13 21.97 6.08 3.69
CA LYS A 13 21.67 6.93 4.83
C LYS A 13 20.47 6.36 5.55
N SER A 14 20.47 6.49 6.87
CA SER A 14 19.36 6.00 7.67
C SER A 14 19.08 6.98 8.78
N ILE A 15 17.80 7.26 8.99
CA ILE A 15 17.31 8.01 10.12
C ILE A 15 16.40 7.08 10.90
N LYS A 16 16.73 6.84 12.15
CA LYS A 16 16.05 5.84 12.95
C LYS A 16 15.88 6.31 14.38
N ASN A 17 14.70 6.08 14.97
CA ASN A 17 14.51 6.40 16.38
C ASN A 17 14.67 5.16 17.25
N LYS A 18 14.54 5.33 18.56
CA LYS A 18 14.75 4.24 19.50
C LYS A 18 13.72 3.13 19.38
N GLN A 19 12.55 3.46 18.85
CA GLN A 19 11.45 2.52 18.73
C GLN A 19 11.44 1.79 17.40
N GLY A 20 12.47 1.98 16.56
CA GLY A 20 12.61 1.26 15.32
C GLY A 20 11.97 1.91 14.11
N LYS A 21 11.43 3.12 14.26
CA LYS A 21 10.88 3.82 13.07
C LYS A 21 12.05 4.36 12.27
N GLU A 22 12.06 4.09 10.99
CA GLU A 22 13.24 4.35 10.16
C GLU A 22 12.88 4.84 8.78
N VAL A 23 13.70 5.76 8.27
CA VAL A 23 13.72 6.13 6.86
C VAL A 23 15.09 5.75 6.34
N LEU A 24 15.14 4.88 5.35
CA LEU A 24 16.39 4.33 4.83
C LEU A 24 16.56 4.71 3.37
N PHE A 25 17.71 5.31 3.07
CA PHE A 25 18.10 5.66 1.71
C PHE A 25 19.19 4.70 1.24
N GLN A 26 18.94 4.06 0.10
CA GLN A 26 19.93 3.18 -0.52
C GLN A 26 20.05 3.58 -1.99
N PRO A 27 21.11 3.14 -2.68
CA PRO A 27 21.29 3.57 -4.08
C PRO A 27 20.13 3.26 -5.01
N ASP A 28 19.41 2.16 -4.76
CA ASP A 28 18.33 1.73 -5.64
C ASP A 28 16.95 1.78 -4.98
N ARG A 29 16.84 2.29 -3.75
CA ARG A 29 15.54 2.29 -3.08
C ARG A 29 15.47 3.24 -1.91
N LEU A 30 14.25 3.59 -1.57
CA LEU A 30 13.90 4.35 -0.38
C LEU A 30 12.88 3.54 0.41
N ILE A 31 13.09 3.41 1.71
CA ILE A 31 12.21 2.61 2.55
C ILE A 31 11.78 3.41 3.78
N LEU A 32 10.48 3.46 4.04
CA LEU A 32 9.92 3.92 5.31
C LEU A 32 9.40 2.70 6.03
N THR A 33 9.81 2.49 7.28
CA THR A 33 9.43 1.26 7.96
C THR A 33 9.36 1.45 9.47
N ASN A 34 8.55 0.62 10.12
CA ASN A 34 8.56 0.52 11.58
C ASN A 34 9.44 -0.64 12.05
N ASN A 35 10.08 -1.35 11.11
CA ASN A 35 10.89 -2.53 11.40
C ASN A 35 10.11 -3.59 12.17
N ASN A 36 8.81 -3.63 11.94
CA ASN A 36 7.94 -4.58 12.63
C ASN A 36 6.72 -4.90 11.76
N GLY A 37 6.96 -5.24 10.49
CA GLY A 37 5.90 -5.72 9.62
C GLY A 37 5.25 -4.68 8.73
N MET A 38 5.65 -3.40 8.82
CA MET A 38 5.04 -2.34 8.01
C MET A 38 6.10 -1.55 7.27
N SER A 39 5.83 -1.28 5.99
CA SER A 39 6.78 -0.51 5.18
C SER A 39 6.14 0.09 3.95
N VAL A 40 6.75 1.16 3.49
CA VAL A 40 6.53 1.72 2.15
C VAL A 40 7.88 1.70 1.47
N LYS A 41 7.96 1.01 0.34
CA LYS A 41 9.21 0.85 -0.41
C LYS A 41 9.06 1.44 -1.80
N ILE A 42 10.01 2.26 -2.18
CA ILE A 42 10.11 2.78 -3.53
C ILE A 42 11.38 2.20 -4.11
N ILE A 43 11.24 1.27 -5.05
CA ILE A 43 12.36 0.48 -5.59
C ILE A 43 12.48 0.77 -7.05
N ASP A 44 13.64 1.25 -7.48
CA ASP A 44 13.82 1.78 -8.83
C ASP A 44 13.41 0.82 -9.94
N ASP A 45 13.77 -0.46 -9.80
CA ASP A 45 13.51 -1.44 -10.85
C ASP A 45 12.22 -2.22 -10.66
N GLU A 46 11.51 -2.02 -9.56
CA GLU A 46 10.31 -2.81 -9.25
C GLU A 46 9.06 -1.99 -9.06
N GLY A 47 9.17 -0.78 -8.53
CA GLY A 47 8.02 0.03 -8.27
C GLY A 47 7.80 0.31 -6.79
N ILE A 48 6.56 0.59 -6.44
CA ILE A 48 6.20 0.98 -5.07
C ILE A 48 5.43 -0.14 -4.42
N ILE A 49 5.86 -0.53 -3.23
CA ILE A 49 5.25 -1.61 -2.46
C ILE A 49 4.85 -1.06 -1.09
N ILE A 50 3.59 -1.23 -0.73
CA ILE A 50 3.06 -0.83 0.57
C ILE A 50 2.61 -2.09 1.29
N GLU A 51 3.19 -2.35 2.46
CA GLU A 51 2.92 -3.57 3.20
C GLU A 51 2.57 -3.29 4.64
N SER A 52 1.63 -4.05 5.18
CA SER A 52 1.28 -4.04 6.60
C SER A 52 0.92 -5.44 7.03
N ASP A 53 1.39 -5.86 8.19
CA ASP A 53 0.97 -7.11 8.78
C ASP A 53 -0.32 -6.97 9.57
N LYS A 54 -0.97 -5.80 9.46
CA LYS A 54 -2.28 -5.57 10.08
C LYS A 54 -3.23 -5.03 9.03
N SER A 55 -3.53 -3.77 9.03
CA SER A 55 -4.49 -3.18 8.10
C SER A 55 -3.87 -2.04 7.32
N ILE A 56 -4.42 -1.77 6.15
CA ILE A 56 -4.11 -0.57 5.38
C ILE A 56 -5.43 0.14 5.11
N THR A 57 -5.51 1.42 5.46
CA THR A 57 -6.69 2.23 5.23
C THR A 57 -6.30 3.44 4.40
N ILE A 58 -7.04 3.68 3.34
CA ILE A 58 -6.82 4.83 2.47
C ILE A 58 -8.10 5.65 2.48
N ARG A 59 -8.02 6.90 2.92
CA ARG A 59 -9.17 7.80 2.98
C ARG A 59 -8.80 9.17 2.46
N ALA A 60 -9.70 9.77 1.72
CA ALA A 60 -9.54 11.14 1.26
C ALA A 60 -10.83 11.88 1.48
N LYS A 61 -10.74 13.18 1.73
CA LYS A 61 -11.92 14.01 1.89
C LYS A 61 -12.68 14.15 0.58
N GLU A 62 -11.95 14.19 -0.53
CA GLU A 62 -12.57 14.40 -1.83
C GLU A 62 -12.62 13.10 -2.63
N ASN A 63 -11.65 12.88 -3.48
CA ASN A 63 -11.68 11.70 -4.36
C ASN A 63 -10.48 10.81 -4.13
N ILE A 64 -10.67 9.52 -4.36
CA ILE A 64 -9.58 8.56 -4.44
C ILE A 64 -9.61 7.98 -5.85
N GLY A 65 -8.51 8.12 -6.57
CA GLY A 65 -8.38 7.57 -7.91
C GLY A 65 -7.40 6.43 -7.93
N ILE A 66 -7.78 5.33 -8.55
CA ILE A 66 -6.91 4.20 -8.78
C ILE A 66 -6.97 3.88 -10.26
N ILE A 67 -5.89 4.16 -10.97
CA ILE A 67 -5.87 4.09 -12.43
C ILE A 67 -4.59 3.39 -12.88
N SER A 68 -4.74 2.37 -13.70
CA SER A 68 -3.61 1.80 -14.42
C SER A 68 -3.67 2.33 -15.85
N MET A 69 -2.59 2.93 -16.31
CA MET A 69 -2.61 3.59 -17.62
C MET A 69 -2.37 2.65 -18.78
N GLU A 70 -1.75 1.51 -18.54
CA GLU A 70 -1.38 0.63 -19.65
C GLU A 70 -1.83 -0.81 -19.47
N GLN A 71 -2.06 -1.26 -18.24
CA GLN A 71 -2.39 -2.67 -18.05
C GLN A 71 -3.69 -2.84 -17.29
N GLY A 72 -3.65 -3.12 -16.01
CA GLY A 72 -4.88 -3.40 -15.31
C GLY A 72 -4.81 -3.10 -13.83
N VAL A 73 -5.93 -3.23 -13.16
CA VAL A 73 -6.04 -3.10 -11.72
C VAL A 73 -6.54 -4.42 -11.19
N GLU A 74 -5.81 -4.99 -10.24
CA GLU A 74 -6.16 -6.27 -9.64
C GLU A 74 -6.44 -6.10 -8.16
N MET A 75 -7.50 -6.71 -7.70
CA MET A 75 -7.85 -6.78 -6.28
C MET A 75 -8.20 -8.22 -5.97
N SER A 76 -7.69 -8.71 -4.86
CA SER A 76 -7.95 -10.08 -4.48
C SER A 76 -7.99 -10.18 -2.96
N ALA A 77 -8.89 -10.99 -2.44
CA ALA A 77 -9.02 -11.21 -1.01
C ALA A 77 -9.56 -12.61 -0.78
N PRO A 78 -9.11 -13.31 0.27
CA PRO A 78 -9.59 -14.66 0.51
C PRO A 78 -11.03 -14.74 0.99
N GLU A 79 -11.53 -13.68 1.65
CA GLU A 79 -12.89 -13.74 2.20
C GLU A 79 -13.88 -12.95 1.38
N LYS A 80 -13.61 -11.68 1.10
CA LYS A 80 -14.57 -10.92 0.31
C LYS A 80 -13.93 -9.65 -0.25
N ILE A 81 -14.53 -9.16 -1.34
CA ILE A 81 -14.30 -7.82 -1.86
C ILE A 81 -15.66 -7.15 -1.94
N ALA A 82 -15.81 -5.99 -1.33
CA ALA A 82 -17.08 -5.27 -1.31
C ALA A 82 -16.91 -3.87 -1.84
N PHE A 83 -17.87 -3.44 -2.67
CA PHE A 83 -17.97 -2.07 -3.15
C PHE A 83 -19.30 -1.52 -2.68
N GLN A 84 -19.29 -0.34 -2.10
CA GLN A 84 -20.50 0.24 -1.54
C GLN A 84 -20.64 1.69 -1.93
N GLN A 85 -21.85 2.05 -2.34
CA GLN A 85 -22.22 3.42 -2.64
C GLN A 85 -23.60 3.63 -2.03
N GLY A 86 -23.69 4.47 -0.98
CA GLY A 86 -24.96 4.70 -0.32
C GLY A 86 -25.62 3.39 0.09
N SER A 87 -26.76 3.10 -0.50
CA SER A 87 -27.53 1.89 -0.18
C SER A 87 -27.24 0.73 -1.14
N THR A 88 -26.36 0.93 -2.12
CA THR A 88 -26.04 -0.10 -3.12
C THR A 88 -24.74 -0.78 -2.77
N MET A 89 -24.73 -2.10 -2.87
CA MET A 89 -23.51 -2.85 -2.57
C MET A 89 -23.31 -3.96 -3.60
N LEU A 90 -22.07 -4.13 -4.02
CA LEU A 90 -21.62 -5.27 -4.81
C LEU A 90 -20.58 -6.02 -3.99
N GLU A 91 -20.82 -7.30 -3.77
CA GLU A 91 -19.94 -8.10 -2.95
C GLU A 91 -19.54 -9.37 -3.68
N LEU A 92 -18.24 -9.67 -3.61
CA LEU A 92 -17.68 -10.92 -4.07
C LEU A 92 -17.24 -11.72 -2.84
N ALA A 93 -17.93 -12.84 -2.59
CA ALA A 93 -17.64 -13.69 -1.43
C ALA A 93 -18.10 -15.10 -1.78
N ASP A 94 -17.29 -15.84 -2.55
CA ASP A 94 -17.62 -17.11 -3.18
C ASP A 94 -18.70 -16.96 -4.25
N ASP A 95 -19.63 -16.03 -4.06
CA ASP A 95 -20.67 -15.68 -5.01
C ASP A 95 -20.63 -14.20 -5.30
N ILE A 96 -21.38 -13.77 -6.30
CA ILE A 96 -21.54 -12.37 -6.65
C ILE A 96 -22.89 -11.92 -6.11
N ASN A 97 -22.88 -10.96 -5.17
CA ASN A 97 -24.09 -10.41 -4.57
C ASN A 97 -24.22 -8.93 -4.89
N VAL A 98 -25.39 -8.52 -5.34
CA VAL A 98 -25.70 -7.13 -5.61
C VAL A 98 -26.95 -6.77 -4.84
N GLN A 99 -26.89 -5.70 -4.05
CA GLN A 99 -27.98 -5.29 -3.19
C GLN A 99 -28.30 -3.81 -3.35
N GLY A 100 -29.54 -3.46 -3.12
CA GLY A 100 -29.98 -2.08 -2.90
C GLY A 100 -30.20 -1.25 -4.13
N GLY A 101 -29.92 -1.74 -5.31
CA GLY A 101 -30.04 -0.94 -6.50
C GLY A 101 -30.55 -1.70 -7.68
N ARG A 102 -30.66 -0.98 -8.79
CA ARG A 102 -30.96 -1.61 -10.07
C ARG A 102 -29.68 -2.17 -10.65
N VAL A 103 -29.81 -3.33 -11.26
CA VAL A 103 -28.73 -3.91 -12.02
C VAL A 103 -29.17 -3.92 -13.48
N ASN A 104 -28.45 -3.17 -14.31
CA ASN A 104 -28.66 -3.21 -15.76
C ASN A 104 -27.61 -4.13 -16.36
N MET A 105 -28.06 -5.28 -16.78
CA MET A 105 -27.17 -6.22 -17.47
C MET A 105 -27.70 -6.38 -18.89
N GLN A 106 -26.82 -6.04 -19.80
CA GLN A 106 -27.15 -6.19 -21.22
C GLN A 106 -26.07 -6.91 -21.95
#